data_a848cd3dcece9812eeb38807abb144d4
#
_entry.id   a848cd3dcece9812eeb38807abb144d4
#
_cell.length_a   1.000
_cell.length_b   1.000
_cell.length_c   1.000
_cell.angle_alpha   90.00
_cell.angle_beta   90.00
_cell.angle_gamma   90.00
#
_symmetry.space_group_name_H-M   'P 1'
#
loop_
_entity.id
_entity.type
_entity.pdbx_description
1 polymer ?
#
loop_
_entity_poly.entity_id
_entity_poly.type
_entity_poly.pdbx_seq_one_letter_code
_entity_poly.pdbx_strand_id
1 'polypeptide(L)'
;MVASNHMDFSATAIKRANYMTNILPQVSQMNQGAWLKTEEITECYREFTDIRVLGGPVWSAGVKNNYFVSSHGTPTPKKYWKVLIKQDYYGNVIDAIGWIINNDTAATKSKLDNYLKSINAIENATGESIPVPSSFKYMVPSKSWSLPSGCNLS
;
A
#
# COMPACT_ATOMS: atom_id res chain seq x y z
N MET A 1 -0.99 -1.37 -8.08
CA MET A 1 -0.44 -2.72 -7.80
C MET A 1 -1.42 -3.42 -6.89
N VAL A 2 -2.00 -4.50 -7.36
CA VAL A 2 -2.95 -5.32 -6.61
C VAL A 2 -2.25 -6.63 -6.30
N ALA A 3 -2.35 -7.11 -5.05
CA ALA A 3 -1.80 -8.41 -4.69
C ALA A 3 -2.49 -9.51 -5.50
N SER A 4 -1.74 -10.51 -5.97
CA SER A 4 -2.29 -11.56 -6.84
C SER A 4 -3.35 -12.41 -6.14
N ASN A 5 -3.23 -12.61 -4.83
CA ASN A 5 -4.23 -13.29 -4.00
C ASN A 5 -5.57 -12.55 -3.90
N HIS A 6 -5.61 -11.25 -4.17
CA HIS A 6 -6.86 -10.50 -4.27
C HIS A 6 -7.59 -10.70 -5.61
N MET A 7 -6.96 -11.40 -6.56
CA MET A 7 -7.47 -11.67 -7.90
C MET A 7 -7.65 -13.17 -8.18
N ASP A 8 -7.66 -14.00 -7.14
CA ASP A 8 -7.71 -15.46 -7.24
C ASP A 8 -9.08 -16.03 -7.68
N PHE A 9 -10.10 -15.18 -7.78
CA PHE A 9 -11.41 -15.55 -8.28
C PHE A 9 -11.39 -16.02 -9.75
N SER A 10 -10.35 -15.74 -10.53
CA SER A 10 -10.16 -16.31 -11.86
C SER A 10 -8.69 -16.29 -12.31
N ALA A 11 -8.26 -17.35 -13.02
CA ALA A 11 -6.94 -17.43 -13.63
C ALA A 11 -6.65 -16.27 -14.59
N THR A 12 -7.66 -15.77 -15.29
CA THR A 12 -7.53 -14.61 -16.18
C THR A 12 -7.28 -13.32 -15.40
N ALA A 13 -7.92 -13.14 -14.25
CA ALA A 13 -7.71 -11.97 -13.39
C ALA A 13 -6.27 -11.97 -12.83
N ILE A 14 -5.79 -13.10 -12.34
CA ILE A 14 -4.40 -13.28 -11.88
C ILE A 14 -3.43 -12.93 -13.02
N LYS A 15 -3.63 -13.49 -14.21
CA LYS A 15 -2.76 -13.22 -15.36
C LYS A 15 -2.72 -11.74 -15.72
N ARG A 16 -3.86 -11.04 -15.71
CA ARG A 16 -3.94 -9.60 -16.01
C ARG A 16 -3.29 -8.75 -14.95
N ALA A 17 -3.42 -9.10 -13.66
CA ALA A 17 -2.76 -8.40 -12.56
C ALA A 17 -1.22 -8.47 -12.68
N ASN A 18 -0.69 -9.54 -13.26
CA ASN A 18 0.74 -9.77 -13.44
C ASN A 18 1.30 -9.26 -14.79
N TYR A 19 0.53 -8.51 -15.59
CA TYR A 19 1.11 -7.89 -16.78
C TYR A 19 2.18 -6.85 -16.37
N MET A 20 3.29 -6.83 -17.12
CA MET A 20 4.43 -5.91 -16.86
C MET A 20 4.01 -4.43 -16.82
N THR A 21 2.94 -4.06 -17.51
CA THR A 21 2.34 -2.71 -17.45
C THR A 21 1.75 -2.36 -16.08
N ASN A 22 1.47 -3.37 -15.26
CA ASN A 22 0.88 -3.22 -13.92
C ASN A 22 1.88 -3.45 -12.80
N ILE A 23 3.15 -3.71 -13.14
CA ILE A 23 4.21 -4.05 -12.19
C ILE A 23 5.27 -2.96 -12.18
N LEU A 24 5.68 -2.56 -11.00
CA LEU A 24 6.85 -1.71 -10.77
C LEU A 24 7.84 -2.45 -9.89
N PRO A 25 9.17 -2.30 -10.14
CA PRO A 25 10.20 -3.03 -9.41
C PRO A 25 10.21 -2.66 -7.92
N GLN A 26 10.08 -3.66 -7.08
CA GLN A 26 10.16 -3.56 -5.62
C GLN A 26 11.35 -4.34 -5.09
N VAL A 27 12.05 -3.80 -4.09
CA VAL A 27 13.06 -4.56 -3.35
C VAL A 27 12.37 -5.69 -2.59
N SER A 28 12.90 -6.92 -2.71
CA SER A 28 12.28 -8.14 -2.14
C SER A 28 11.97 -7.97 -0.64
N GLN A 29 12.92 -7.42 0.15
CA GLN A 29 12.73 -7.22 1.59
C GLN A 29 11.60 -6.22 1.90
N MET A 30 11.43 -5.18 1.09
CA MET A 30 10.29 -4.26 1.23
C MET A 30 8.99 -4.93 0.84
N ASN A 31 8.97 -5.62 -0.31
CA ASN A 31 7.78 -6.29 -0.82
C ASN A 31 7.27 -7.37 0.14
N GLN A 32 8.17 -8.25 0.63
CA GLN A 32 7.87 -9.31 1.59
C GLN A 32 7.86 -8.83 3.06
N GLY A 33 8.22 -7.59 3.28
CA GLY A 33 8.31 -6.94 4.59
C GLY A 33 7.17 -5.97 4.88
N ALA A 34 7.50 -4.69 4.92
CA ALA A 34 6.54 -3.64 5.28
C ALA A 34 5.34 -3.60 4.33
N TRP A 35 5.55 -3.81 3.02
CA TRP A 35 4.45 -3.84 2.04
C TRP A 35 3.50 -5.00 2.28
N LEU A 36 4.03 -6.23 2.42
CA LEU A 36 3.22 -7.42 2.75
C LEU A 36 2.43 -7.22 4.04
N LYS A 37 3.02 -6.57 5.06
CA LYS A 37 2.29 -6.28 6.31
C LYS A 37 1.06 -5.40 6.08
N THR A 38 1.12 -4.44 5.16
CA THR A 38 -0.07 -3.65 4.79
C THR A 38 -1.12 -4.48 4.04
N GLU A 39 -0.70 -5.50 3.29
CA GLU A 39 -1.60 -6.43 2.60
C GLU A 39 -2.27 -7.38 3.61
N GLU A 40 -1.53 -7.90 4.59
CA GLU A 40 -2.09 -8.67 5.70
C GLU A 40 -3.16 -7.89 6.47
N ILE A 41 -2.89 -6.60 6.76
CA ILE A 41 -3.88 -5.71 7.40
C ILE A 41 -5.13 -5.57 6.53
N THR A 42 -4.96 -5.35 5.23
CA THR A 42 -6.07 -5.23 4.28
C THR A 42 -6.90 -6.51 4.25
N GLU A 43 -6.23 -7.66 4.13
CA GLU A 43 -6.86 -8.99 4.08
C GLU A 43 -7.73 -9.24 5.30
N CYS A 44 -7.18 -8.99 6.49
CA CYS A 44 -7.91 -9.20 7.72
C CYS A 44 -9.12 -8.28 7.87
N TYR A 45 -8.97 -7.00 7.55
CA TYR A 45 -10.06 -6.05 7.77
C TYR A 45 -11.19 -6.17 6.74
N ARG A 46 -10.92 -6.66 5.52
CA ARG A 46 -11.97 -6.88 4.51
C ARG A 46 -13.03 -7.91 4.94
N GLU A 47 -12.71 -8.77 5.90
CA GLU A 47 -13.66 -9.74 6.45
C GLU A 47 -14.66 -9.10 7.42
N PHE A 48 -14.37 -7.91 7.94
CA PHE A 48 -15.15 -7.25 8.98
C PHE A 48 -15.80 -5.94 8.53
N THR A 49 -15.27 -5.30 7.48
CA THR A 49 -15.75 -3.98 7.04
C THR A 49 -15.34 -3.72 5.59
N ASP A 50 -16.01 -2.77 4.96
CA ASP A 50 -15.60 -2.32 3.63
C ASP A 50 -14.28 -1.57 3.72
N ILE A 51 -13.30 -2.03 2.95
CA ILE A 51 -11.97 -1.43 2.86
C ILE A 51 -11.72 -0.92 1.45
N ARG A 52 -11.45 0.38 1.33
CA ARG A 52 -10.86 0.95 0.10
C ARG A 52 -9.35 0.98 0.24
N VAL A 53 -8.68 0.52 -0.80
CA VAL A 53 -7.21 0.47 -0.89
C VAL A 53 -6.77 1.38 -2.03
N LEU A 54 -5.94 2.36 -1.69
CA LEU A 54 -5.25 3.20 -2.67
C LEU A 54 -3.75 3.04 -2.47
N GLY A 55 -2.99 3.09 -3.56
CA GLY A 55 -1.54 2.98 -3.46
C GLY A 55 -0.84 3.12 -4.79
N GLY A 56 0.44 3.42 -4.74
CA GLY A 56 1.25 3.62 -5.92
C GLY A 56 2.69 4.05 -5.60
N PRO A 57 3.46 4.42 -6.62
CA PRO A 57 4.79 4.98 -6.45
C PRO A 57 4.73 6.44 -6.00
N VAL A 58 5.77 6.89 -5.30
CA VAL A 58 6.00 8.30 -5.00
C VAL A 58 7.06 8.82 -5.98
N TRP A 59 6.63 9.31 -7.13
CA TRP A 59 7.55 9.77 -8.19
C TRP A 59 8.35 11.02 -7.80
N SER A 60 7.79 11.89 -6.97
CA SER A 60 8.48 13.07 -6.44
C SER A 60 9.74 12.72 -5.62
N ALA A 61 9.80 11.50 -5.04
CA ALA A 61 10.97 10.99 -4.34
C ALA A 61 12.10 10.55 -5.29
N GLY A 62 11.83 10.53 -6.61
CA GLY A 62 12.77 10.10 -7.65
C GLY A 62 12.84 8.61 -7.86
N VAL A 63 13.72 8.20 -8.75
CA VAL A 63 13.94 6.81 -9.15
C VAL A 63 15.30 6.30 -8.69
N LYS A 64 15.41 4.99 -8.54
CA LYS A 64 16.69 4.31 -8.35
C LYS A 64 17.33 4.07 -9.71
N ASN A 65 18.62 4.34 -9.83
CA ASN A 65 19.40 3.85 -10.95
C ASN A 65 19.78 2.38 -10.65
N ASN A 66 19.18 1.47 -11.34
CA ASN A 66 19.40 0.04 -11.13
C ASN A 66 19.24 -0.75 -12.43
N TYR A 67 19.48 -2.06 -12.33
CA TYR A 67 19.42 -2.99 -13.46
C TYR A 67 18.12 -2.90 -14.28
N PHE A 68 16.97 -2.70 -13.65
CA PHE A 68 15.69 -2.62 -14.36
C PHE A 68 15.58 -1.41 -15.28
N VAL A 69 16.18 -0.28 -14.92
CA VAL A 69 16.26 0.88 -15.82
C VAL A 69 17.11 0.55 -17.01
N SER A 70 18.30 -0.04 -16.78
CA SER A 70 19.27 -0.33 -17.85
C SER A 70 18.81 -1.47 -18.78
N SER A 71 18.19 -2.51 -18.22
CA SER A 71 17.86 -3.73 -18.96
C SER A 71 16.46 -3.75 -19.56
N HIS A 72 15.49 -3.08 -18.94
CA HIS A 72 14.08 -3.13 -19.33
C HIS A 72 13.45 -1.75 -19.55
N GLY A 73 14.18 -0.67 -19.35
CA GLY A 73 13.65 0.70 -19.41
C GLY A 73 12.61 1.03 -18.33
N THR A 74 12.49 0.17 -17.30
CA THR A 74 11.45 0.33 -16.27
C THR A 74 12.01 1.08 -15.07
N PRO A 75 11.52 2.31 -14.79
CA PRO A 75 11.99 3.08 -13.63
C PRO A 75 11.58 2.39 -12.32
N THR A 76 12.52 2.33 -11.37
CA THR A 76 12.29 1.79 -10.03
C THR A 76 12.05 2.94 -9.07
N PRO A 77 10.83 3.12 -8.54
CA PRO A 77 10.53 4.18 -7.56
C PRO A 77 11.36 4.00 -6.28
N LYS A 78 11.80 5.11 -5.69
CA LYS A 78 12.47 5.08 -4.38
C LYS A 78 11.52 4.81 -3.23
N LYS A 79 10.23 5.15 -3.39
CA LYS A 79 9.20 4.98 -2.35
C LYS A 79 7.88 4.57 -2.99
N TYR A 80 7.09 3.89 -2.17
CA TYR A 80 5.69 3.56 -2.46
C TYR A 80 4.79 4.10 -1.35
N TRP A 81 3.58 4.42 -1.68
CA TRP A 81 2.55 4.80 -0.71
C TRP A 81 1.38 3.83 -0.74
N LYS A 82 0.72 3.70 0.38
CA LYS A 82 -0.55 2.98 0.50
C LYS A 82 -1.43 3.68 1.53
N VAL A 83 -2.72 3.74 1.24
CA VAL A 83 -3.76 4.22 2.15
C VAL A 83 -4.85 3.17 2.22
N LEU A 84 -5.29 2.87 3.42
CA LEU A 84 -6.45 2.05 3.70
C LEU A 84 -7.53 2.94 4.32
N ILE A 85 -8.75 2.81 3.83
CA ILE A 85 -9.91 3.58 4.31
C ILE A 85 -10.98 2.58 4.71
N LYS A 86 -11.37 2.58 5.99
CA LYS A 86 -12.49 1.80 6.50
C LYS A 86 -13.79 2.57 6.28
N GLN A 87 -14.81 1.86 5.84
CA GLN A 87 -16.14 2.43 5.67
C GLN A 87 -17.17 1.61 6.45
N ASP A 88 -18.20 2.29 6.92
CA ASP A 88 -19.40 1.62 7.45
C ASP A 88 -20.28 1.09 6.32
N TYR A 89 -21.36 0.40 6.69
CA TYR A 89 -22.34 -0.14 5.74
C TYR A 89 -22.95 0.93 4.81
N TYR A 90 -22.99 2.17 5.24
CA TYR A 90 -23.53 3.29 4.46
C TYR A 90 -22.48 3.98 3.58
N GLY A 91 -21.22 3.52 3.61
CA GLY A 91 -20.11 4.08 2.84
C GLY A 91 -19.44 5.30 3.51
N ASN A 92 -19.79 5.63 4.76
CA ASN A 92 -19.11 6.69 5.48
C ASN A 92 -17.72 6.22 5.92
N VAL A 93 -16.74 7.11 5.83
CA VAL A 93 -15.38 6.85 6.33
C VAL A 93 -15.40 6.86 7.85
N ILE A 94 -15.02 5.74 8.46
CA ILE A 94 -14.94 5.56 9.92
C ILE A 94 -13.51 5.56 10.44
N ASP A 95 -12.53 5.25 9.59
CA ASP A 95 -11.11 5.30 9.90
C ASP A 95 -10.27 5.34 8.63
N ALA A 96 -9.05 5.89 8.70
CA ALA A 96 -8.11 5.89 7.58
C ALA A 96 -6.67 5.86 8.08
N ILE A 97 -5.80 5.14 7.37
CA ILE A 97 -4.38 5.03 7.71
C ILE A 97 -3.54 5.04 6.43
N GLY A 98 -2.35 5.64 6.51
CA GLY A 98 -1.48 5.74 5.36
C GLY A 98 0.00 5.60 5.69
N TRP A 99 0.75 5.11 4.70
CA TRP A 99 2.20 4.91 4.77
C TRP A 99 2.88 5.44 3.52
N ILE A 100 4.11 5.93 3.70
CA ILE A 100 5.09 6.11 2.62
C ILE A 100 6.28 5.22 2.96
N ILE A 101 6.43 4.12 2.24
CA ILE A 101 7.40 3.06 2.50
C ILE A 101 8.60 3.21 1.57
N ASN A 102 9.81 3.20 2.11
CA ASN A 102 11.02 3.19 1.32
C ASN A 102 11.16 1.88 0.55
N ASN A 103 11.55 1.97 -0.72
CA ASN A 103 11.83 0.79 -1.53
C ASN A 103 13.27 0.31 -1.30
N ASP A 104 13.55 -0.20 -0.09
CA ASP A 104 14.88 -0.64 0.32
C ASP A 104 14.83 -1.87 1.24
N THR A 105 16.01 -2.39 1.59
CA THR A 105 16.15 -3.58 2.43
C THR A 105 15.81 -3.34 3.91
N ALA A 106 15.73 -2.08 4.34
CA ALA A 106 15.39 -1.74 5.72
C ALA A 106 13.89 -1.76 6.00
N ALA A 107 13.04 -1.83 4.96
CA ALA A 107 11.59 -1.80 5.07
C ALA A 107 11.01 -3.18 5.44
N THR A 108 11.29 -3.63 6.65
CA THR A 108 10.82 -4.92 7.19
C THR A 108 9.42 -4.81 7.81
N LYS A 109 8.74 -5.96 8.04
CA LYS A 109 7.42 -6.01 8.71
C LYS A 109 7.40 -5.30 10.06
N SER A 110 8.44 -5.51 10.87
CA SER A 110 8.55 -4.93 12.23
C SER A 110 8.74 -3.41 12.23
N LYS A 111 9.11 -2.82 11.10
CA LYS A 111 9.35 -1.39 10.96
C LYS A 111 8.22 -0.64 10.27
N LEU A 112 7.07 -1.29 10.01
CA LEU A 112 5.96 -0.66 9.29
C LEU A 112 5.53 0.67 9.90
N ASP A 113 5.47 0.76 11.22
CA ASP A 113 5.04 1.96 11.94
C ASP A 113 5.95 3.18 11.70
N ASN A 114 7.22 2.98 11.34
CA ASN A 114 8.15 4.06 11.00
C ASN A 114 7.78 4.78 9.70
N TYR A 115 6.93 4.16 8.89
CA TYR A 115 6.49 4.67 7.59
C TYR A 115 5.12 5.35 7.63
N LEU A 116 4.46 5.41 8.79
CA LEU A 116 3.18 6.09 8.97
C LEU A 116 3.28 7.56 8.56
N LYS A 117 2.28 8.02 7.82
CA LYS A 117 2.14 9.40 7.36
C LYS A 117 0.68 9.83 7.44
N SER A 118 0.47 11.13 7.63
CA SER A 118 -0.86 11.69 7.45
C SER A 118 -1.30 11.56 5.99
N ILE A 119 -2.60 11.47 5.77
CA ILE A 119 -3.17 11.44 4.42
C ILE A 119 -2.77 12.68 3.65
N ASN A 120 -2.81 13.87 4.29
CA ASN A 120 -2.37 15.13 3.68
C ASN A 120 -0.88 15.08 3.24
N ALA A 121 0.00 14.46 4.01
CA ALA A 121 1.40 14.31 3.62
C ALA A 121 1.57 13.39 2.39
N ILE A 122 0.71 12.38 2.26
CA ILE A 122 0.68 11.49 1.09
C ILE A 122 0.15 12.26 -0.13
N GLU A 123 -0.96 13.00 0.01
CA GLU A 123 -1.50 13.86 -1.06
C GLU A 123 -0.43 14.84 -1.58
N ASN A 124 0.26 15.53 -0.66
CA ASN A 124 1.35 16.46 -1.03
C ASN A 124 2.53 15.78 -1.74
N ALA A 125 2.87 14.57 -1.35
CA ALA A 125 3.99 13.83 -1.94
C ALA A 125 3.65 13.24 -3.31
N THR A 126 2.38 12.95 -3.58
CA THR A 126 1.95 12.21 -4.77
C THR A 126 1.23 13.07 -5.80
N GLY A 127 0.60 14.17 -5.36
CA GLY A 127 -0.33 14.96 -6.16
C GLY A 127 -1.72 14.34 -6.28
N GLU A 128 -1.95 13.20 -5.62
CA GLU A 128 -3.24 12.51 -5.64
C GLU A 128 -4.22 13.13 -4.64
N SER A 129 -5.51 13.06 -4.93
CA SER A 129 -6.57 13.44 -3.99
C SER A 129 -7.17 12.18 -3.37
N ILE A 130 -7.12 12.07 -2.05
CA ILE A 130 -7.59 10.89 -1.31
C ILE A 130 -8.96 11.21 -0.69
N PRO A 131 -10.01 10.41 -1.00
CA PRO A 131 -11.39 10.72 -0.63
C PRO A 131 -11.68 10.39 0.84
N VAL A 132 -11.12 11.16 1.74
CA VAL A 132 -11.39 11.08 3.19
C VAL A 132 -11.83 12.44 3.73
N PRO A 133 -12.69 12.51 4.76
CA PRO A 133 -13.02 13.74 5.46
C PRO A 133 -11.77 14.44 6.03
N SER A 134 -11.82 15.76 6.15
CA SER A 134 -10.69 16.57 6.67
C SER A 134 -10.23 16.12 8.05
N SER A 135 -11.14 15.59 8.88
CA SER A 135 -10.82 15.06 10.20
C SER A 135 -9.77 13.93 10.19
N PHE A 136 -9.70 13.16 9.09
CA PHE A 136 -8.72 12.08 8.94
C PHE A 136 -7.44 12.52 8.22
N LYS A 137 -7.46 13.67 7.51
CA LYS A 137 -6.33 14.05 6.63
C LYS A 137 -5.04 14.38 7.37
N TYR A 138 -5.13 14.97 8.55
CA TYR A 138 -3.97 15.51 9.26
C TYR A 138 -3.46 14.62 10.40
N MET A 139 -4.19 13.60 10.75
CA MET A 139 -3.81 12.67 11.82
C MET A 139 -2.71 11.72 11.34
N VAL A 140 -1.72 11.48 12.20
CA VAL A 140 -0.75 10.39 12.04
C VAL A 140 -0.95 9.44 13.21
N PRO A 141 -1.45 8.22 12.98
CA PRO A 141 -1.56 7.22 14.03
C PRO A 141 -0.17 6.88 14.61
N SER A 142 -0.11 6.58 15.89
CA SER A 142 1.14 6.13 16.54
C SER A 142 1.55 4.72 16.15
N LYS A 143 0.59 3.89 15.70
CA LYS A 143 0.79 2.51 15.25
C LYS A 143 -0.14 2.16 14.11
N SER A 144 0.30 1.24 13.29
CA SER A 144 -0.55 0.58 12.28
C SER A 144 -1.67 -0.20 12.94
N TRP A 145 -2.76 -0.41 12.23
CA TRP A 145 -3.87 -1.23 12.75
C TRP A 145 -3.37 -2.62 13.10
N SER A 146 -3.72 -3.07 14.30
CA SER A 146 -3.47 -4.45 14.73
C SER A 146 -4.33 -5.42 13.93
N LEU A 147 -3.81 -6.62 13.67
CA LEU A 147 -4.61 -7.67 13.07
C LEU A 147 -5.70 -8.11 14.07
N PRO A 148 -6.97 -8.16 13.66
CA PRO A 148 -8.04 -8.67 14.52
C PRO A 148 -7.82 -10.16 14.82
N SER A 149 -8.29 -10.61 15.98
CA SER A 149 -8.23 -12.03 16.35
C SER A 149 -9.11 -12.86 15.40
N GLY A 150 -8.62 -14.05 15.02
CA GLY A 150 -9.34 -14.96 14.12
C GLY A 150 -9.20 -14.65 12.63
N CYS A 151 -8.39 -13.65 12.26
CA CYS A 151 -8.07 -13.39 10.87
C CYS A 151 -7.32 -14.57 10.23
N ASN A 152 -7.80 -15.01 9.08
CA ASN A 152 -7.10 -15.99 8.24
C ASN A 152 -6.24 -15.28 7.20
N LEU A 153 -4.93 -15.51 7.25
CA LEU A 153 -3.94 -14.97 6.30
C LEU A 153 -3.56 -15.96 5.19
N SER A 154 -4.27 -17.08 5.10
CA SER A 154 -3.99 -18.13 4.10
C SER A 154 -4.57 -17.81 2.74
#